data_23d030b92888b0a3e6636580246fe37a
#
_entry.id   23d030b92888b0a3e6636580246fe37a
#
_cell.length_a   1.000
_cell.length_b   1.000
_cell.length_c   1.000
_cell.angle_alpha   90.00
_cell.angle_beta   90.00
_cell.angle_gamma   90.00
#
_symmetry.space_group_name_H-M   'P 1'
#
loop_
_entity.id
_entity.type
_entity.pdbx_description
1 polymer ?
#
loop_
_entity_poly.entity_id
_entity_poly.type
_entity_poly.pdbx_seq_one_letter_code
_entity_poly.pdbx_strand_id
1 'polypeptide(L)'
;AFGSLETETSFGNISREYFDFITQTGQITYRGSMQVLNTATQTNDFESIVVTTKGKVKAFDLGSLKKGGKGEPKVTREVTYCKITIAGSTVLELDKYNMIWKLNGVDRLQKVRSQI
;
A
#
# COMPACT_ATOMS: atom_id res chain seq x y z
N ALA A 1 19.74 -4.53 -2.71
CA ALA A 1 18.89 -4.19 -3.85
C ALA A 1 17.42 -4.39 -3.50
N PHE A 2 16.58 -3.49 -3.94
CA PHE A 2 15.15 -3.63 -3.77
C PHE A 2 14.54 -4.34 -4.96
N GLY A 3 13.67 -5.28 -4.72
CA GLY A 3 12.78 -5.77 -5.73
C GLY A 3 11.69 -4.75 -6.06
N SER A 4 10.84 -5.10 -7.01
CA SER A 4 9.67 -4.28 -7.34
C SER A 4 8.65 -4.39 -6.21
N LEU A 5 8.11 -3.25 -5.79
CA LEU A 5 7.01 -3.18 -4.85
C LEU A 5 5.82 -2.55 -5.56
N GLU A 6 4.71 -3.26 -5.55
CA GLU A 6 3.52 -2.82 -6.27
C GLU A 6 2.31 -2.81 -5.35
N THR A 7 1.38 -1.92 -5.62
CA THR A 7 0.04 -1.95 -5.04
C THR A 7 -0.96 -2.19 -6.15
N GLU A 8 -1.97 -2.97 -5.86
CA GLU A 8 -3.11 -3.19 -6.75
C GLU A 8 -4.37 -2.71 -6.05
N THR A 9 -5.09 -1.80 -6.68
CA THR A 9 -6.33 -1.27 -6.15
C THR A 9 -7.47 -1.67 -7.07
N SER A 10 -8.49 -2.30 -6.50
CA SER A 10 -9.68 -2.75 -7.22
C SER A 10 -10.83 -1.79 -6.98
N PHE A 11 -11.60 -1.54 -8.03
CA PHE A 11 -12.80 -0.70 -7.98
C PHE A 11 -14.01 -1.56 -8.33
N GLY A 12 -15.18 -1.17 -7.84
CA GLY A 12 -16.40 -1.92 -8.13
C GLY A 12 -16.86 -1.78 -9.57
N ASN A 13 -16.71 -0.59 -10.13
CA ASN A 13 -17.12 -0.26 -11.50
C ASN A 13 -16.15 0.69 -12.14
N ILE A 14 -16.18 0.73 -13.46
CA ILE A 14 -15.58 1.85 -14.20
C ILE A 14 -16.37 3.10 -13.85
N SER A 15 -15.68 4.09 -13.33
CA SER A 15 -16.28 5.31 -12.83
C SER A 15 -15.35 6.49 -13.04
N ARG A 16 -15.85 7.69 -12.78
CA ARG A 16 -15.00 8.88 -12.83
C ARG A 16 -13.88 8.78 -11.79
N GLU A 17 -14.18 8.25 -10.60
CA GLU A 17 -13.20 8.05 -9.54
C GLU A 17 -12.08 7.10 -9.94
N TYR A 18 -12.40 6.06 -10.71
CA TYR A 18 -11.39 5.13 -11.23
C TYR A 18 -10.39 5.86 -12.12
N PHE A 19 -10.87 6.70 -13.06
CA PHE A 19 -9.98 7.45 -13.93
C PHE A 19 -9.24 8.56 -13.21
N ASP A 20 -9.86 9.20 -12.23
CA ASP A 20 -9.18 10.19 -11.38
C ASP A 20 -8.03 9.52 -10.61
N PHE A 21 -8.25 8.30 -10.13
CA PHE A 21 -7.21 7.54 -9.43
C PHE A 21 -6.03 7.21 -10.36
N ILE A 22 -6.30 6.84 -11.60
CA ILE A 22 -5.23 6.54 -12.58
C ILE A 22 -4.36 7.77 -12.82
N THR A 23 -4.94 8.96 -12.83
CA THR A 23 -4.21 10.21 -13.05
C THR A 23 -3.57 10.77 -11.80
N GLN A 24 -3.83 10.16 -10.64
CA GLN A 24 -3.29 10.61 -9.37
C GLN A 24 -1.78 10.46 -9.33
N THR A 25 -1.09 11.57 -9.15
CA THR A 25 0.36 11.58 -8.95
C THR A 25 0.66 11.94 -7.49
N GLY A 26 1.80 11.45 -6.98
CA GLY A 26 2.22 11.75 -5.62
C GLY A 26 1.74 10.72 -4.61
N GLN A 27 1.34 11.20 -3.45
CA GLN A 27 1.05 10.35 -2.30
C GLN A 27 -0.38 9.84 -2.32
N ILE A 28 -0.52 8.54 -2.09
CA ILE A 28 -1.83 7.91 -1.86
C ILE A 28 -1.79 7.23 -0.49
N THR A 29 -2.82 7.50 0.31
CA THR A 29 -2.95 6.94 1.64
C THR A 29 -4.19 6.05 1.69
N TYR A 30 -3.98 4.81 2.14
CA TYR A 30 -5.07 3.85 2.37
C TYR A 30 -5.26 3.73 3.88
N ARG A 31 -6.50 3.80 4.33
CA ARG A 31 -6.85 3.68 5.73
C ARG A 31 -7.84 2.56 5.91
N GLY A 32 -7.63 1.76 6.94
CA GLY A 32 -8.52 0.66 7.23
C GLY A 32 -8.46 0.26 8.69
N SER A 33 -9.18 -0.80 8.99
CA SER A 33 -9.25 -1.38 10.31
C SER A 33 -9.05 -2.89 10.16
N MET A 34 -8.19 -3.45 10.99
CA MET A 34 -7.94 -4.90 11.05
C MET A 34 -8.53 -5.47 12.31
N GLN A 35 -9.17 -6.62 12.20
CA GLN A 35 -9.62 -7.37 13.36
C GLN A 35 -8.47 -8.22 13.90
N VAL A 36 -8.20 -8.08 15.19
CA VAL A 36 -7.12 -8.77 15.87
C VAL A 36 -7.68 -9.52 17.08
N LEU A 37 -7.32 -10.77 17.22
CA LEU A 37 -7.72 -11.55 18.40
C LEU A 37 -6.86 -11.16 19.60
N ASN A 38 -7.50 -10.64 20.64
CA ASN A 38 -6.85 -10.39 21.93
C ASN A 38 -6.94 -11.66 22.77
N THR A 39 -5.84 -12.39 22.87
CA THR A 39 -5.81 -13.66 23.58
C THR A 39 -5.98 -13.54 25.09
N ALA A 40 -5.60 -12.40 25.66
CA ALA A 40 -5.74 -12.17 27.10
C ALA A 40 -7.20 -12.02 27.53
N THR A 41 -8.00 -11.34 26.71
CA THR A 41 -9.42 -11.11 26.98
C THR A 41 -10.33 -12.05 26.22
N GLN A 42 -9.78 -12.81 25.26
CA GLN A 42 -10.51 -13.69 24.33
C GLN A 42 -11.59 -12.94 23.54
N THR A 43 -11.29 -11.68 23.23
CA THR A 43 -12.18 -10.82 22.43
C THR A 43 -11.47 -10.40 21.15
N ASN A 44 -12.25 -10.04 20.13
CA ASN A 44 -11.72 -9.47 18.91
C ASN A 44 -11.66 -7.94 19.06
N ASP A 45 -10.47 -7.40 18.94
CA ASP A 45 -10.24 -5.97 18.92
C ASP A 45 -10.00 -5.52 17.49
N PHE A 46 -10.09 -4.22 17.25
CA PHE A 46 -9.80 -3.62 15.95
C PHE A 46 -8.58 -2.71 16.08
N GLU A 47 -7.67 -2.85 15.15
CA GLU A 47 -6.50 -1.98 15.05
C GLU A 47 -6.56 -1.19 13.75
N SER A 48 -6.19 0.08 13.83
CA SER A 48 -6.09 0.92 12.63
C SER A 48 -4.86 0.54 11.83
N ILE A 49 -5.01 0.56 10.51
CA ILE A 49 -3.89 0.43 9.59
C ILE A 49 -3.90 1.63 8.64
N VAL A 50 -2.73 2.20 8.45
CA VAL A 50 -2.53 3.30 7.49
C VAL A 50 -1.37 2.93 6.60
N VAL A 51 -1.62 2.90 5.29
CA VAL A 51 -0.60 2.63 4.28
C VAL A 51 -0.43 3.88 3.44
N THR A 52 0.73 4.49 3.52
CA THR A 52 1.08 5.67 2.73
C THR A 52 2.03 5.25 1.64
N THR A 53 1.72 5.58 0.40
CA THR A 53 2.55 5.21 -0.75
C THR A 53 2.84 6.41 -1.62
N LYS A 54 3.99 6.39 -2.29
CA LYS A 54 4.32 7.28 -3.40
C LYS A 54 4.81 6.41 -4.54
N GLY A 55 4.41 6.74 -5.75
CA GLY A 55 4.78 5.95 -6.91
C GLY A 55 4.03 6.39 -8.16
N LYS A 56 4.06 5.53 -9.16
CA LYS A 56 3.47 5.80 -10.47
C LYS A 56 2.57 4.66 -10.88
N VAL A 57 1.54 4.98 -11.63
CA VAL A 57 0.71 3.96 -12.27
C VAL A 57 1.56 3.22 -13.29
N LYS A 58 1.61 1.90 -13.15
CA LYS A 58 2.32 1.01 -14.04
C LYS A 58 1.39 0.40 -15.07
N ALA A 59 0.19 0.03 -14.64
CA ALA A 59 -0.79 -0.63 -15.48
C ALA A 59 -2.20 -0.40 -14.92
N PHE A 60 -3.18 -0.51 -15.79
CA PHE A 60 -4.57 -0.56 -15.34
C PHE A 60 -5.33 -1.57 -16.20
N ASP A 61 -6.34 -2.15 -15.61
CA ASP A 61 -7.18 -3.17 -16.23
C ASP A 61 -8.63 -2.71 -16.08
N LEU A 62 -9.36 -2.64 -17.18
CA LEU A 62 -10.76 -2.23 -17.16
C LEU A 62 -11.68 -3.31 -16.59
N GLY A 63 -11.16 -4.51 -16.42
CA GLY A 63 -11.93 -5.62 -15.91
C GLY A 63 -12.88 -6.20 -16.95
N SER A 64 -13.90 -6.88 -16.47
CA SER A 64 -14.91 -7.48 -17.34
C SER A 64 -16.01 -6.48 -17.67
N LEU A 65 -16.25 -6.25 -18.94
CA LEU A 65 -17.30 -5.33 -19.41
C LEU A 65 -18.56 -6.12 -19.72
N LYS A 66 -19.33 -6.44 -18.68
CA LYS A 66 -20.58 -7.18 -18.80
C LYS A 66 -21.74 -6.29 -18.42
N LYS A 67 -22.82 -6.40 -19.20
CA LYS A 67 -24.08 -5.71 -18.90
C LYS A 67 -24.62 -6.18 -17.56
N GLY A 68 -24.82 -5.25 -16.61
CA GLY A 68 -25.35 -5.54 -15.29
C GLY A 68 -24.40 -6.22 -14.33
N GLY A 69 -23.14 -6.45 -14.72
CA GLY A 69 -22.13 -7.05 -13.86
C GLY A 69 -21.17 -6.04 -13.25
N LYS A 70 -20.49 -6.45 -12.18
CA LYS A 70 -19.36 -5.69 -11.65
C LYS A 70 -18.11 -6.06 -12.45
N GLY A 71 -17.46 -5.06 -13.03
CA GLY A 71 -16.29 -5.30 -13.85
C GLY A 71 -15.01 -5.49 -13.06
N GLU A 72 -14.95 -5.00 -11.84
CA GLU A 72 -13.77 -5.01 -10.98
C GLU A 72 -12.52 -4.46 -11.66
N PRO A 73 -12.58 -3.22 -12.19
CA PRO A 73 -11.40 -2.61 -12.78
C PRO A 73 -10.32 -2.43 -11.73
N LYS A 74 -9.06 -2.52 -12.16
CA LYS A 74 -7.91 -2.49 -11.27
C LYS A 74 -6.89 -1.48 -11.74
N VAL A 75 -6.11 -0.97 -10.80
CA VAL A 75 -4.97 -0.11 -11.07
C VAL A 75 -3.76 -0.67 -10.32
N THR A 76 -2.68 -0.89 -11.04
CA THR A 76 -1.41 -1.31 -10.48
C THR A 76 -0.44 -0.13 -10.47
N ARG A 77 0.12 0.17 -9.31
CA ARG A 77 1.11 1.23 -9.16
C ARG A 77 2.44 0.63 -8.72
N GLU A 78 3.51 1.09 -9.33
CA GLU A 78 4.85 0.80 -8.82
C GLU A 78 5.18 1.81 -7.74
N VAL A 79 5.56 1.30 -6.57
CA VAL A 79 5.74 2.09 -5.35
C VAL A 79 7.22 2.31 -5.09
N THR A 80 7.61 3.56 -4.91
CA THR A 80 8.99 3.95 -4.57
C THR A 80 9.12 4.34 -3.10
N TYR A 81 8.01 4.66 -2.44
CA TYR A 81 7.95 4.93 -1.02
C TYR A 81 6.73 4.26 -0.43
N CYS A 82 6.91 3.57 0.68
CA CYS A 82 5.80 2.94 1.40
C CYS A 82 6.05 3.03 2.90
N LYS A 83 5.03 3.47 3.62
CA LYS A 83 5.03 3.48 5.07
C LYS A 83 3.75 2.84 5.56
N ILE A 84 3.89 1.83 6.42
CA ILE A 84 2.75 1.15 7.01
C ILE A 84 2.78 1.37 8.51
N THR A 85 1.68 1.88 9.04
CA THR A 85 1.49 2.12 10.48
C THR A 85 0.31 1.29 10.95
N ILE A 86 0.52 0.51 12.00
CA ILE A 86 -0.51 -0.32 12.62
C ILE A 86 -0.63 0.11 14.08
N ALA A 87 -1.84 0.45 14.51
CA ALA A 87 -2.12 0.90 15.88
C ALA A 87 -1.18 2.03 16.32
N GLY A 88 -0.85 2.95 15.42
CA GLY A 88 0.03 4.08 15.70
C GLY A 88 1.52 3.79 15.64
N SER A 89 1.92 2.54 15.43
CA SER A 89 3.34 2.16 15.34
C SER A 89 3.73 1.88 13.91
N THR A 90 4.83 2.45 13.45
CA THR A 90 5.35 2.20 12.11
C THR A 90 6.01 0.84 12.05
N VAL A 91 5.46 -0.06 11.24
CA VAL A 91 5.97 -1.42 11.07
C VAL A 91 6.80 -1.60 9.82
N LEU A 92 6.60 -0.75 8.81
CA LEU A 92 7.38 -0.77 7.58
C LEU A 92 7.63 0.66 7.12
N GLU A 93 8.84 0.95 6.73
CA GLU A 93 9.17 2.14 5.95
C GLU A 93 10.19 1.78 4.89
N LEU A 94 9.81 1.97 3.64
CA LEU A 94 10.67 1.73 2.49
C LEU A 94 10.72 2.99 1.65
N ASP A 95 11.94 3.47 1.37
CA ASP A 95 12.16 4.60 0.47
C ASP A 95 13.31 4.24 -0.47
N LYS A 96 13.00 3.95 -1.71
CA LYS A 96 13.99 3.51 -2.69
C LYS A 96 14.98 4.61 -3.05
N TYR A 97 14.52 5.86 -3.12
CA TYR A 97 15.37 6.98 -3.50
C TYR A 97 16.33 7.37 -2.39
N ASN A 98 15.89 7.26 -1.13
CA ASN A 98 16.71 7.61 0.03
C ASN A 98 17.36 6.41 0.70
N MET A 99 17.23 5.23 0.09
CA MET A 99 17.77 3.98 0.61
C MET A 99 17.40 3.73 2.07
N ILE A 100 16.10 3.83 2.35
CA ILE A 100 15.55 3.51 3.65
C ILE A 100 14.77 2.21 3.54
N TRP A 101 15.10 1.26 4.40
CA TRP A 101 14.30 0.06 4.56
C TRP A 101 14.29 -0.34 6.03
N LYS A 102 13.23 0.04 6.72
CA LYS A 102 13.02 -0.27 8.13
C LYS A 102 11.86 -1.23 8.27
N LEU A 103 12.06 -2.26 9.07
CA LEU A 103 11.04 -3.25 9.38
C LEU A 103 10.97 -3.38 10.90
N ASN A 104 9.78 -3.11 11.48
CA ASN A 104 9.56 -3.04 12.92
C ASN A 104 10.59 -2.16 13.65
N GLY A 105 10.93 -1.02 13.05
CA GLY A 105 11.91 -0.08 13.61
C GLY A 105 13.38 -0.45 13.40
N VAL A 106 13.66 -1.60 12.78
CA VAL A 106 15.03 -2.03 12.50
C VAL A 106 15.42 -1.62 11.09
N ASP A 107 16.50 -0.88 10.99
CA ASP A 107 17.05 -0.44 9.71
C ASP A 107 17.77 -1.60 9.01
N ARG A 108 17.15 -2.10 7.94
CA ARG A 108 17.67 -3.27 7.20
C ARG A 108 18.83 -2.92 6.27
N LEU A 109 19.07 -1.64 6.00
CA LEU A 109 20.12 -1.17 5.10
C LEU A 109 21.28 -0.48 5.83
N GLN A 110 21.27 -0.44 7.14
CA GLN A 110 22.30 0.25 7.92
C GLN A 110 23.69 -0.25 7.56
N LYS A 111 23.87 -1.56 7.46
CA LYS A 111 25.15 -2.15 7.11
C LYS A 111 25.61 -1.75 5.72
N VAL A 112 24.71 -1.69 4.75
CA VAL A 112 25.02 -1.29 3.39
C VAL A 112 25.47 0.17 3.35
N ARG A 113 24.73 1.06 4.04
CA ARG A 113 25.09 2.47 4.09
C ARG A 113 26.43 2.72 4.75
N SER A 114 26.76 1.96 5.79
CA SER A 114 28.04 2.13 6.49
C SER A 114 29.25 1.69 5.68
N GLN A 115 29.03 0.92 4.62
CA GLN A 115 30.09 0.41 3.74
C GLN A 115 30.32 1.31 2.51
N ILE A 116 29.47 2.29 2.31
CA ILE A 116 29.60 3.25 1.23
C ILE A 116 30.45 4.44 1.72
#